data_6855420676ea7572c0512e1b532db59e
#
_entry.id   6855420676ea7572c0512e1b532db59e
#
_cell.length_a   1.000
_cell.length_b   1.000
_cell.length_c   1.000
_cell.angle_alpha   90.00
_cell.angle_beta   90.00
_cell.angle_gamma   90.00
#
_symmetry.space_group_name_H-M   'P 1'
#
loop_
_entity.id
_entity.type
_entity.pdbx_description
1 polymer ?
#
loop_
_entity_poly.entity_id
_entity_poly.type
_entity_poly.pdbx_seq_one_letter_code
_entity_poly.pdbx_strand_id
1 'polypeptide(L)'
;MSEAPFNYAVFQRDEWHELVVPAADRDTSHVTPKVLGEIKAFNDQISMSDVADVYDPLVHYIKLRHAQYLRDREERDHFLGRAIKPSPFVIGIAGSVAVGKSTTARLLQYMLQAEYGEQNVALTTTDGFLLPNEELQAQGIFDRKGFPESYDMPALLEFMNNVKDGDEVVRSPRYSHDISDVLVNEFDTFKRPDIFIVEGINTLQAAPNSPVYLSDFFDLSLYVDAETLLIEHWYIDRFEALLQQAKEEADPTNFFFPYTQIPVAEAVAGARRVWETVNLPNLTDYILPTRERADLILHKTMGHGINEIWLRKF
;
A
#
# COMPACT_ATOMS: atom_id res chain seq x y z
N MET A 1 -4.32 16.83 15.38
CA MET A 1 -4.08 15.37 15.49
C MET A 1 -5.14 14.77 16.40
N SER A 2 -5.81 13.70 15.98
CA SER A 2 -6.70 12.95 16.87
C SER A 2 -5.85 12.26 17.95
N GLU A 3 -6.31 12.27 19.21
CA GLU A 3 -5.67 11.49 20.26
C GLU A 3 -5.59 10.01 19.84
N ALA A 4 -4.44 9.38 20.09
CA ALA A 4 -4.28 7.96 19.78
C ALA A 4 -5.26 7.12 20.61
N PRO A 5 -5.93 6.12 20.01
CA PRO A 5 -6.79 5.23 20.76
C PRO A 5 -6.03 4.48 21.86
N PHE A 6 -6.70 4.14 22.95
CA PHE A 6 -6.10 3.51 24.14
C PHE A 6 -5.37 2.18 23.85
N ASN A 7 -5.72 1.51 22.76
CA ASN A 7 -5.14 0.24 22.32
C ASN A 7 -3.84 0.37 21.53
N TYR A 8 -3.32 1.60 21.34
CA TYR A 8 -2.04 1.85 20.70
C TYR A 8 -0.99 2.35 21.69
N ALA A 9 0.26 1.93 21.50
CA ALA A 9 1.44 2.60 22.01
C ALA A 9 1.89 3.60 20.96
N VAL A 10 2.11 4.84 21.38
CA VAL A 10 2.53 5.93 20.50
C VAL A 10 4.02 6.17 20.72
N PHE A 11 4.73 6.22 19.62
CA PHE A 11 6.16 6.54 19.59
C PHE A 11 6.37 7.78 18.74
N GLN A 12 7.08 8.76 19.26
CA GLN A 12 7.66 9.79 18.42
C GLN A 12 8.80 9.20 17.59
N ARG A 13 9.15 9.85 16.48
CA ARG A 13 10.19 9.35 15.56
C ARG A 13 11.49 8.99 16.28
N ASP A 14 11.96 9.85 17.18
CA ASP A 14 13.20 9.65 17.93
C ASP A 14 13.10 8.44 18.87
N GLU A 15 11.97 8.28 19.56
CA GLU A 15 11.70 7.13 20.43
C GLU A 15 11.63 5.83 19.62
N TRP A 16 11.03 5.86 18.42
CA TRP A 16 10.97 4.72 17.52
C TRP A 16 12.36 4.32 17.01
N HIS A 17 13.19 5.31 16.65
CA HIS A 17 14.58 5.09 16.24
C HIS A 17 15.43 4.43 17.34
N GLU A 18 15.20 4.79 18.60
CA GLU A 18 15.95 4.27 19.76
C GLU A 18 15.54 2.85 20.18
N LEU A 19 14.51 2.26 19.56
CA LEU A 19 14.12 0.90 19.87
C LEU A 19 15.30 -0.07 19.62
N VAL A 20 15.34 -1.15 20.43
CA VAL A 20 16.43 -2.13 20.37
C VAL A 20 16.41 -2.87 19.05
N VAL A 21 17.29 -2.44 18.15
CA VAL A 21 17.55 -3.07 16.87
C VAL A 21 19.00 -3.56 16.90
N PRO A 22 19.28 -4.85 16.67
CA PRO A 22 20.65 -5.35 16.59
C PRO A 22 21.46 -4.59 15.54
N ALA A 23 22.75 -4.31 15.83
CA ALA A 23 23.61 -3.57 14.91
C ALA A 23 23.69 -4.21 13.50
N ALA A 24 23.60 -5.53 13.41
CA ALA A 24 23.58 -6.25 12.14
C ALA A 24 22.30 -5.98 11.32
N ASP A 25 21.19 -5.62 11.97
CA ASP A 25 19.91 -5.32 11.32
C ASP A 25 19.75 -3.83 10.97
N ARG A 26 20.69 -2.98 11.39
CA ARG A 26 20.75 -1.54 11.04
C ARG A 26 21.59 -1.28 9.79
N ASP A 27 21.92 -2.31 9.02
CA ASP A 27 22.69 -2.15 7.78
C ASP A 27 21.78 -1.73 6.62
N THR A 28 21.63 -0.41 6.45
CA THR A 28 20.98 0.20 5.30
C THR A 28 21.93 0.52 4.15
N SER A 29 23.15 0.00 4.17
CA SER A 29 24.18 0.29 3.17
C SER A 29 23.72 -0.01 1.73
N HIS A 30 22.75 -0.92 1.56
CA HIS A 30 22.12 -1.25 0.29
C HIS A 30 21.11 -0.19 -0.18
N VAL A 31 20.52 0.61 0.73
CA VAL A 31 19.60 1.70 0.38
C VAL A 31 20.42 2.95 0.09
N THR A 32 20.40 3.43 -1.15
CA THR A 32 21.13 4.62 -1.58
C THR A 32 20.16 5.72 -2.01
N PRO A 33 20.59 7.01 -2.06
CA PRO A 33 19.76 8.07 -2.61
C PRO A 33 19.25 7.80 -4.04
N LYS A 34 20.04 7.07 -4.84
CA LYS A 34 19.65 6.64 -6.19
C LYS A 34 18.47 5.67 -6.13
N VAL A 35 18.59 4.64 -5.30
CA VAL A 35 17.52 3.64 -5.08
C VAL A 35 16.25 4.31 -4.58
N LEU A 36 16.36 5.23 -3.60
CA LEU A 36 15.19 5.99 -3.14
C LEU A 36 14.55 6.81 -4.26
N GLY A 37 15.36 7.38 -5.16
CA GLY A 37 14.87 8.09 -6.34
C GLY A 37 14.09 7.21 -7.31
N GLU A 38 14.44 5.93 -7.42
CA GLU A 38 13.78 4.93 -8.27
C GLU A 38 12.50 4.36 -7.61
N ILE A 39 12.52 4.21 -6.29
CA ILE A 39 11.40 3.65 -5.51
C ILE A 39 10.24 4.63 -5.35
N LYS A 40 10.54 5.90 -5.07
CA LYS A 40 9.51 6.89 -4.77
C LYS A 40 8.56 7.11 -5.95
N ALA A 41 7.27 7.30 -5.64
CA ALA A 41 6.29 7.75 -6.61
C ALA A 41 6.45 9.27 -6.81
N PHE A 42 6.29 9.73 -8.03
CA PHE A 42 6.37 11.11 -8.55
C PHE A 42 6.75 12.22 -7.55
N ASN A 43 5.81 12.66 -6.72
CA ASN A 43 5.98 13.77 -5.78
C ASN A 43 6.20 13.32 -4.34
N ASP A 44 6.20 12.01 -4.05
CA ASP A 44 6.48 11.52 -2.70
C ASP A 44 7.94 11.82 -2.33
N GLN A 45 8.13 12.29 -1.11
CA GLN A 45 9.46 12.62 -0.60
C GLN A 45 9.81 11.65 0.52
N ILE A 46 10.89 10.94 0.33
CA ILE A 46 11.47 10.06 1.33
C ILE A 46 12.97 10.31 1.36
N SER A 47 13.52 10.42 2.54
CA SER A 47 14.93 10.74 2.79
C SER A 47 15.68 9.54 3.37
N MET A 48 17.01 9.60 3.33
CA MET A 48 17.85 8.60 4.00
C MET A 48 17.64 8.59 5.52
N SER A 49 17.26 9.74 6.13
CA SER A 49 16.89 9.77 7.54
C SER A 49 15.57 9.05 7.81
N ASP A 50 14.59 9.10 6.89
CA ASP A 50 13.37 8.29 7.05
C ASP A 50 13.68 6.79 7.02
N VAL A 51 14.61 6.37 6.15
CA VAL A 51 15.07 4.97 6.11
C VAL A 51 15.66 4.57 7.47
N ALA A 52 16.63 5.32 7.97
CA ALA A 52 17.35 4.99 9.20
C ALA A 52 16.46 5.10 10.46
N ASP A 53 15.62 6.15 10.54
CA ASP A 53 14.90 6.45 11.76
C ASP A 53 13.57 5.70 11.86
N VAL A 54 12.95 5.36 10.71
CA VAL A 54 11.60 4.78 10.69
C VAL A 54 11.60 3.39 10.08
N TYR A 55 12.17 3.21 8.88
CA TYR A 55 12.03 1.95 8.16
C TYR A 55 12.96 0.85 8.67
N ASP A 56 14.15 1.15 9.17
CA ASP A 56 15.02 0.15 9.79
C ASP A 56 14.40 -0.51 11.01
N PRO A 57 13.91 0.25 12.02
CA PRO A 57 13.19 -0.35 13.14
C PRO A 57 11.92 -1.08 12.69
N LEU A 58 11.21 -0.59 11.66
CA LEU A 58 10.02 -1.24 11.12
C LEU A 58 10.36 -2.58 10.45
N VAL A 59 11.42 -2.64 9.64
CA VAL A 59 11.89 -3.90 9.02
C VAL A 59 12.30 -4.89 10.10
N HIS A 60 13.01 -4.44 11.15
CA HIS A 60 13.33 -5.30 12.27
C HIS A 60 12.09 -5.85 12.96
N TYR A 61 11.07 -5.01 13.20
CA TYR A 61 9.79 -5.45 13.75
C TYR A 61 9.10 -6.48 12.84
N ILE A 62 9.10 -6.27 11.52
CA ILE A 62 8.57 -7.23 10.54
C ILE A 62 9.31 -8.57 10.64
N LYS A 63 10.64 -8.56 10.76
CA LYS A 63 11.46 -9.77 10.94
C LYS A 63 11.08 -10.54 12.22
N LEU A 64 10.85 -9.83 13.33
CA LEU A 64 10.38 -10.44 14.58
C LEU A 64 9.00 -11.09 14.42
N ARG A 65 8.05 -10.43 13.77
CA ARG A 65 6.70 -10.94 13.50
C ARG A 65 6.75 -12.14 12.55
N HIS A 66 7.57 -12.08 11.51
CA HIS A 66 7.77 -13.21 10.59
C HIS A 66 8.38 -14.43 11.31
N ALA A 67 9.39 -14.23 12.14
CA ALA A 67 9.97 -15.32 12.93
C ALA A 67 8.96 -15.95 13.91
N GLN A 68 8.08 -15.15 14.50
CA GLN A 68 6.97 -15.64 15.33
C GLN A 68 5.97 -16.45 14.49
N TYR A 69 5.56 -15.93 13.34
CA TYR A 69 4.66 -16.61 12.40
C TYR A 69 5.19 -18.00 11.99
N LEU A 70 6.49 -18.12 11.74
CA LEU A 70 7.10 -19.41 11.39
C LEU A 70 7.06 -20.41 12.55
N ARG A 71 7.32 -19.96 13.80
CA ARG A 71 7.20 -20.82 14.99
C ARG A 71 5.76 -21.28 15.22
N ASP A 72 4.79 -20.36 15.15
CA ASP A 72 3.38 -20.68 15.33
C ASP A 72 2.89 -21.67 14.27
N ARG A 73 3.39 -21.56 13.03
CA ARG A 73 3.11 -22.53 11.96
C ARG A 73 3.69 -23.90 12.25
N GLU A 74 4.95 -23.98 12.69
CA GLU A 74 5.61 -25.25 13.04
C GLU A 74 4.88 -25.95 14.19
N GLU A 75 4.50 -25.22 15.24
CA GLU A 75 3.75 -25.77 16.38
C GLU A 75 2.36 -26.26 15.94
N ARG A 76 1.68 -25.55 15.04
CA ARG A 76 0.40 -25.96 14.46
C ARG A 76 0.54 -27.24 13.63
N ASP A 77 1.57 -27.34 12.80
CA ASP A 77 1.85 -28.53 12.00
C ASP A 77 2.09 -29.75 12.90
N HIS A 78 2.84 -29.55 13.97
CA HIS A 78 3.08 -30.58 14.98
C HIS A 78 1.79 -31.03 15.68
N PHE A 79 0.95 -30.07 16.10
CA PHE A 79 -0.35 -30.36 16.72
C PHE A 79 -1.29 -31.14 15.80
N LEU A 80 -1.31 -30.79 14.51
CA LEU A 80 -2.17 -31.44 13.51
C LEU A 80 -1.61 -32.77 13.02
N GLY A 81 -0.37 -33.14 13.40
CA GLY A 81 0.30 -34.36 12.93
C GLY A 81 0.56 -34.41 11.43
N ARG A 82 0.57 -33.25 10.74
CA ARG A 82 0.81 -33.13 9.31
C ARG A 82 1.45 -31.78 8.97
N ALA A 83 2.36 -31.78 8.01
CA ALA A 83 2.86 -30.54 7.43
C ALA A 83 1.78 -29.88 6.55
N ILE A 84 1.56 -28.60 6.78
CA ILE A 84 0.72 -27.76 5.91
C ILE A 84 1.62 -27.17 4.82
N LYS A 85 1.07 -26.90 3.64
CA LYS A 85 1.82 -26.21 2.59
C LYS A 85 2.41 -24.91 3.14
N PRO A 86 3.65 -24.52 2.77
CA PRO A 86 4.20 -23.23 3.12
C PRO A 86 3.28 -22.11 2.64
N SER A 87 2.84 -21.27 3.57
CA SER A 87 2.04 -20.08 3.31
C SER A 87 2.93 -18.85 3.54
N PRO A 88 2.87 -17.81 2.70
CA PRO A 88 3.64 -16.59 2.93
C PRO A 88 3.15 -15.83 4.16
N PHE A 89 4.07 -15.07 4.76
CA PHE A 89 3.72 -13.99 5.70
C PHE A 89 3.18 -12.81 4.90
N VAL A 90 1.93 -12.43 5.12
CA VAL A 90 1.25 -11.41 4.33
C VAL A 90 1.19 -10.08 5.08
N ILE A 91 1.69 -9.02 4.42
CA ILE A 91 1.67 -7.66 4.94
C ILE A 91 0.67 -6.84 4.12
N GLY A 92 -0.38 -6.33 4.77
CA GLY A 92 -1.33 -5.40 4.16
C GLY A 92 -0.93 -3.94 4.40
N ILE A 93 -0.94 -3.09 3.37
CA ILE A 93 -0.63 -1.66 3.48
C ILE A 93 -1.81 -0.84 2.97
N ALA A 94 -2.46 -0.12 3.90
CA ALA A 94 -3.61 0.74 3.65
C ALA A 94 -3.25 2.22 3.72
N GLY A 95 -4.18 3.08 3.34
CA GLY A 95 -4.11 4.54 3.41
C GLY A 95 -4.75 5.19 2.19
N SER A 96 -4.89 6.51 2.18
CA SER A 96 -5.53 7.27 1.11
C SER A 96 -4.72 7.28 -0.20
N VAL A 97 -5.34 7.77 -1.26
CA VAL A 97 -4.60 8.15 -2.47
C VAL A 97 -3.54 9.22 -2.11
N ALA A 98 -2.44 9.27 -2.84
CA ALA A 98 -1.35 10.26 -2.70
C ALA A 98 -0.64 10.30 -1.34
N VAL A 99 -1.01 9.47 -0.35
CA VAL A 99 -0.37 9.47 0.99
C VAL A 99 1.00 8.80 1.01
N GLY A 100 1.38 8.05 -0.04
CA GLY A 100 2.68 7.38 -0.17
C GLY A 100 2.68 5.89 0.19
N LYS A 101 1.54 5.20 0.14
CA LYS A 101 1.44 3.73 0.32
C LYS A 101 2.40 2.96 -0.58
N SER A 102 2.36 3.24 -1.88
CA SER A 102 3.15 2.52 -2.88
C SER A 102 4.65 2.77 -2.72
N THR A 103 5.05 3.96 -2.25
CA THR A 103 6.45 4.25 -1.88
C THR A 103 6.85 3.43 -0.66
N THR A 104 6.03 3.41 0.40
CA THR A 104 6.24 2.60 1.60
C THR A 104 6.34 1.12 1.24
N ALA A 105 5.42 0.60 0.42
CA ALA A 105 5.39 -0.81 0.01
C ALA A 105 6.65 -1.21 -0.79
N ARG A 106 7.06 -0.40 -1.77
CA ARG A 106 8.27 -0.65 -2.57
C ARG A 106 9.56 -0.54 -1.76
N LEU A 107 9.63 0.41 -0.82
CA LEU A 107 10.79 0.51 0.06
C LEU A 107 10.88 -0.69 1.00
N LEU A 108 9.78 -1.09 1.62
CA LEU A 108 9.74 -2.30 2.46
C LEU A 108 10.09 -3.55 1.63
N GLN A 109 9.55 -3.69 0.43
CA GLN A 109 9.91 -4.78 -0.48
C GLN A 109 11.42 -4.80 -0.72
N TYR A 110 12.01 -3.67 -1.11
CA TYR A 110 13.43 -3.55 -1.40
C TYR A 110 14.31 -3.93 -0.20
N MET A 111 13.98 -3.39 0.98
CA MET A 111 14.73 -3.68 2.22
C MET A 111 14.59 -5.15 2.64
N LEU A 112 13.39 -5.72 2.55
CA LEU A 112 13.16 -7.12 2.86
C LEU A 112 13.80 -8.06 1.83
N GLN A 113 13.87 -7.67 0.56
CA GLN A 113 14.57 -8.44 -0.49
C GLN A 113 16.08 -8.56 -0.22
N ALA A 114 16.69 -7.55 0.39
CA ALA A 114 18.10 -7.62 0.80
C ALA A 114 18.34 -8.70 1.87
N GLU A 115 17.34 -8.97 2.72
CA GLU A 115 17.41 -9.96 3.79
C GLU A 115 16.98 -11.37 3.36
N TYR A 116 15.88 -11.45 2.62
CA TYR A 116 15.23 -12.73 2.28
C TYR A 116 15.55 -13.22 0.86
N GLY A 117 16.12 -12.36 0.01
CA GLY A 117 16.33 -12.61 -1.40
C GLY A 117 15.18 -12.07 -2.28
N GLU A 118 15.53 -11.62 -3.48
CA GLU A 118 14.62 -10.92 -4.40
C GLU A 118 13.35 -11.72 -4.73
N GLN A 119 13.48 -13.03 -4.97
CA GLN A 119 12.33 -13.89 -5.34
C GLN A 119 11.46 -14.30 -4.15
N ASN A 120 11.90 -14.04 -2.92
CA ASN A 120 11.20 -14.46 -1.71
C ASN A 120 10.32 -13.34 -1.12
N VAL A 121 10.36 -12.12 -1.70
CA VAL A 121 9.50 -11.00 -1.30
C VAL A 121 8.75 -10.45 -2.49
N ALA A 122 7.45 -10.63 -2.52
CA ALA A 122 6.56 -10.15 -3.56
C ALA A 122 5.75 -8.94 -3.12
N LEU A 123 5.34 -8.13 -4.08
CA LEU A 123 4.47 -6.98 -3.89
C LEU A 123 3.40 -6.96 -4.98
N THR A 124 2.14 -6.76 -4.59
CA THR A 124 1.04 -6.47 -5.52
C THR A 124 0.20 -5.30 -5.02
N THR A 125 -0.55 -4.69 -5.92
CA THR A 125 -1.55 -3.67 -5.59
C THR A 125 -2.96 -4.20 -5.81
N THR A 126 -3.91 -3.75 -4.99
CA THR A 126 -5.34 -4.08 -5.21
C THR A 126 -5.93 -3.37 -6.43
N ASP A 127 -5.26 -2.38 -6.99
CA ASP A 127 -5.75 -1.64 -8.17
C ASP A 127 -5.91 -2.54 -9.40
N GLY A 128 -5.13 -3.64 -9.49
CA GLY A 128 -5.31 -4.66 -10.53
C GLY A 128 -6.66 -5.38 -10.49
N PHE A 129 -7.35 -5.33 -9.34
CA PHE A 129 -8.68 -5.92 -9.16
C PHE A 129 -9.81 -4.89 -9.27
N LEU A 130 -9.54 -3.67 -9.74
CA LEU A 130 -10.58 -2.75 -10.18
C LEU A 130 -11.33 -3.35 -11.39
N LEU A 131 -12.62 -3.09 -11.48
CA LEU A 131 -13.38 -3.37 -12.68
C LEU A 131 -12.83 -2.50 -13.83
N PRO A 132 -12.75 -3.04 -15.07
CA PRO A 132 -12.31 -2.26 -16.23
C PRO A 132 -13.17 -1.00 -16.43
N ASN A 133 -12.57 0.06 -16.96
CA ASN A 133 -13.27 1.33 -17.18
C ASN A 133 -14.54 1.16 -18.02
N GLU A 134 -14.51 0.29 -19.04
CA GLU A 134 -15.67 -0.03 -19.87
C GLU A 134 -16.82 -0.62 -19.02
N GLU A 135 -16.50 -1.48 -18.09
CA GLU A 135 -17.49 -2.10 -17.20
C GLU A 135 -18.04 -1.09 -16.19
N LEU A 136 -17.18 -0.25 -15.58
CA LEU A 136 -17.60 0.84 -14.68
C LEU A 136 -18.54 1.82 -15.39
N GLN A 137 -18.27 2.14 -16.66
CA GLN A 137 -19.14 2.99 -17.49
C GLN A 137 -20.47 2.30 -17.79
N ALA A 138 -20.45 1.03 -18.18
CA ALA A 138 -21.67 0.26 -18.45
C ALA A 138 -22.58 0.12 -17.23
N GLN A 139 -21.99 0.03 -16.03
CA GLN A 139 -22.70 0.02 -14.74
C GLN A 139 -23.11 1.42 -14.25
N GLY A 140 -22.62 2.50 -14.86
CA GLY A 140 -22.91 3.89 -14.46
C GLY A 140 -22.23 4.29 -13.14
N ILE A 141 -21.12 3.64 -12.77
CA ILE A 141 -20.36 3.88 -11.54
C ILE A 141 -18.90 4.31 -11.80
N PHE A 142 -18.60 4.81 -13.00
CA PHE A 142 -17.25 5.24 -13.35
C PHE A 142 -16.72 6.37 -12.45
N ASP A 143 -17.58 7.28 -12.02
CA ASP A 143 -17.29 8.35 -11.05
C ASP A 143 -17.09 7.85 -9.61
N ARG A 144 -17.33 6.54 -9.37
CA ARG A 144 -17.07 5.87 -8.10
C ARG A 144 -15.88 4.90 -8.17
N LYS A 145 -15.00 5.09 -9.15
CA LYS A 145 -13.77 4.30 -9.23
C LYS A 145 -12.90 4.51 -8.00
N GLY A 146 -12.43 3.41 -7.40
CA GLY A 146 -11.74 3.40 -6.11
C GLY A 146 -12.65 3.18 -4.90
N PHE A 147 -13.99 3.29 -5.06
CA PHE A 147 -14.95 2.89 -4.02
C PHE A 147 -15.11 1.38 -3.95
N PRO A 148 -15.62 0.82 -2.84
CA PRO A 148 -15.73 -0.64 -2.67
C PRO A 148 -16.40 -1.38 -3.81
N GLU A 149 -17.45 -0.80 -4.39
CA GLU A 149 -18.23 -1.37 -5.49
C GLU A 149 -17.52 -1.39 -6.84
N SER A 150 -16.40 -0.69 -6.96
CA SER A 150 -15.60 -0.66 -8.20
C SER A 150 -14.57 -1.76 -8.30
N TYR A 151 -14.49 -2.65 -7.30
CA TYR A 151 -13.54 -3.76 -7.26
C TYR A 151 -14.22 -5.10 -7.51
N ASP A 152 -13.55 -5.99 -8.25
CA ASP A 152 -13.86 -7.42 -8.27
C ASP A 152 -13.37 -8.08 -6.96
N MET A 153 -14.13 -7.85 -5.89
CA MET A 153 -13.81 -8.40 -4.57
C MET A 153 -13.78 -9.93 -4.54
N PRO A 154 -14.68 -10.66 -5.24
CA PRO A 154 -14.57 -12.11 -5.34
C PRO A 154 -13.23 -12.57 -5.91
N ALA A 155 -12.76 -11.99 -7.02
CA ALA A 155 -11.49 -12.34 -7.63
C ALA A 155 -10.30 -11.98 -6.71
N LEU A 156 -10.35 -10.84 -6.01
CA LEU A 156 -9.32 -10.45 -5.05
C LEU A 156 -9.24 -11.43 -3.86
N LEU A 157 -10.38 -11.83 -3.29
CA LEU A 157 -10.43 -12.78 -2.18
C LEU A 157 -9.97 -14.19 -2.62
N GLU A 158 -10.34 -14.64 -3.81
CA GLU A 158 -9.86 -15.90 -4.40
C GLU A 158 -8.34 -15.87 -4.60
N PHE A 159 -7.80 -14.77 -5.15
CA PHE A 159 -6.36 -14.58 -5.29
C PHE A 159 -5.66 -14.68 -3.94
N MET A 160 -6.14 -13.99 -2.91
CA MET A 160 -5.55 -14.02 -1.57
C MET A 160 -5.67 -15.39 -0.90
N ASN A 161 -6.77 -16.11 -1.15
CA ASN A 161 -6.89 -17.48 -0.69
C ASN A 161 -5.82 -18.38 -1.32
N ASN A 162 -5.60 -18.28 -2.62
CA ASN A 162 -4.57 -19.06 -3.33
C ASN A 162 -3.15 -18.71 -2.85
N VAL A 163 -2.90 -17.42 -2.52
CA VAL A 163 -1.65 -16.98 -1.86
C VAL A 163 -1.48 -17.68 -0.52
N LYS A 164 -2.50 -17.65 0.35
CA LYS A 164 -2.45 -18.24 1.70
C LYS A 164 -2.47 -19.77 1.70
N ASP A 165 -3.07 -20.39 0.68
CA ASP A 165 -3.01 -21.84 0.48
C ASP A 165 -1.61 -22.32 0.02
N GLY A 166 -0.68 -21.39 -0.21
CA GLY A 166 0.68 -21.69 -0.62
C GLY A 166 0.77 -22.33 -2.01
N ASP A 167 -0.05 -21.86 -2.93
CA ASP A 167 0.01 -22.31 -4.32
C ASP A 167 1.36 -21.97 -4.95
N GLU A 168 1.85 -22.86 -5.79
CA GLU A 168 3.18 -22.74 -6.38
C GLU A 168 3.29 -21.48 -7.26
N VAL A 169 2.21 -21.13 -7.94
CA VAL A 169 2.14 -19.96 -8.82
C VAL A 169 0.80 -19.27 -8.64
N VAL A 170 0.84 -17.98 -8.29
CA VAL A 170 -0.34 -17.12 -8.26
C VAL A 170 -0.17 -15.96 -9.22
N ARG A 171 -1.29 -15.43 -9.76
CA ARG A 171 -1.27 -14.34 -10.73
C ARG A 171 -2.18 -13.21 -10.28
N SER A 172 -1.66 -11.98 -10.26
CA SER A 172 -2.41 -10.75 -10.00
C SER A 172 -2.60 -9.98 -11.30
N PRO A 173 -3.82 -9.51 -11.63
CA PRO A 173 -4.01 -8.63 -12.77
C PRO A 173 -3.19 -7.35 -12.63
N ARG A 174 -2.73 -6.81 -13.76
CA ARG A 174 -1.95 -5.58 -13.80
C ARG A 174 -2.83 -4.36 -14.00
N TYR A 175 -2.45 -3.27 -13.36
CA TYR A 175 -3.05 -1.96 -13.53
C TYR A 175 -2.03 -0.99 -14.12
N SER A 176 -2.45 -0.14 -15.04
CA SER A 176 -1.62 0.94 -15.58
C SER A 176 -2.13 2.30 -15.11
N HIS A 177 -1.25 3.04 -14.45
CA HIS A 177 -1.54 4.43 -14.07
C HIS A 177 -1.56 5.37 -15.28
N ASP A 178 -0.84 5.03 -16.37
CA ASP A 178 -0.74 5.86 -17.57
C ASP A 178 -2.07 5.93 -18.33
N ILE A 179 -2.76 4.79 -18.44
CA ILE A 179 -4.10 4.75 -19.04
C ILE A 179 -5.22 4.76 -17.99
N SER A 180 -4.85 4.76 -16.71
CA SER A 180 -5.77 4.67 -15.57
C SER A 180 -6.77 3.52 -15.70
N ASP A 181 -6.30 2.30 -16.04
CA ASP A 181 -7.15 1.12 -16.24
C ASP A 181 -6.42 -0.19 -15.98
N VAL A 182 -7.19 -1.27 -15.80
CA VAL A 182 -6.68 -2.65 -15.72
C VAL A 182 -6.22 -3.09 -17.11
N LEU A 183 -5.05 -3.72 -17.20
CA LEU A 183 -4.51 -4.23 -18.45
C LEU A 183 -5.13 -5.60 -18.77
N VAL A 184 -5.82 -5.67 -19.89
CA VAL A 184 -6.55 -6.89 -20.31
C VAL A 184 -5.56 -8.02 -20.58
N ASN A 185 -5.75 -9.16 -19.89
CA ASN A 185 -4.91 -10.37 -20.02
C ASN A 185 -3.42 -10.17 -19.65
N GLU A 186 -3.07 -9.12 -18.92
CA GLU A 186 -1.74 -8.94 -18.35
C GLU A 186 -1.74 -9.25 -16.86
N PHE A 187 -0.75 -10.03 -16.41
CA PHE A 187 -0.66 -10.49 -15.03
C PHE A 187 0.78 -10.43 -14.53
N ASP A 188 0.94 -10.02 -13.29
CA ASP A 188 2.15 -10.30 -12.53
C ASP A 188 2.07 -11.72 -11.99
N THR A 189 3.19 -12.45 -12.04
CA THR A 189 3.25 -13.87 -11.66
C THR A 189 4.20 -14.05 -10.49
N PHE A 190 3.73 -14.64 -9.40
CA PHE A 190 4.49 -14.86 -8.17
C PHE A 190 4.66 -16.36 -7.93
N LYS A 191 5.89 -16.75 -7.55
CA LYS A 191 6.27 -18.14 -7.29
C LYS A 191 6.53 -18.33 -5.80
N ARG A 192 5.48 -18.54 -5.02
CA ARG A 192 5.48 -18.87 -3.59
C ARG A 192 6.54 -18.09 -2.79
N PRO A 193 6.41 -16.77 -2.64
CA PRO A 193 7.33 -15.97 -1.83
C PRO A 193 7.18 -16.31 -0.34
N ASP A 194 8.20 -16.00 0.46
CA ASP A 194 8.12 -16.12 1.93
C ASP A 194 7.33 -14.95 2.54
N ILE A 195 7.44 -13.75 1.93
CA ILE A 195 6.72 -12.55 2.33
C ILE A 195 5.93 -12.01 1.13
N PHE A 196 4.66 -11.70 1.35
CA PHE A 196 3.79 -11.14 0.34
C PHE A 196 3.21 -9.80 0.80
N ILE A 197 3.54 -8.71 0.11
CA ILE A 197 3.02 -7.37 0.41
C ILE A 197 1.83 -7.09 -0.51
N VAL A 198 0.72 -6.63 0.08
CA VAL A 198 -0.49 -6.21 -0.64
C VAL A 198 -0.78 -4.76 -0.27
N GLU A 199 -0.73 -3.85 -1.22
CA GLU A 199 -1.05 -2.45 -0.98
C GLU A 199 -2.33 -2.02 -1.69
N GLY A 200 -3.07 -1.11 -1.08
CA GLY A 200 -4.25 -0.52 -1.69
C GLY A 200 -5.10 0.30 -0.72
N ILE A 201 -6.00 1.10 -1.28
CA ILE A 201 -6.89 1.94 -0.47
C ILE A 201 -7.97 1.14 0.25
N ASN A 202 -8.30 -0.05 -0.25
CA ASN A 202 -9.36 -0.92 0.24
C ASN A 202 -8.87 -2.09 1.11
N THR A 203 -7.56 -2.20 1.38
CA THR A 203 -6.97 -3.38 2.04
C THR A 203 -7.53 -3.66 3.44
N LEU A 204 -7.94 -2.65 4.18
CA LEU A 204 -8.54 -2.79 5.52
C LEU A 204 -10.06 -2.58 5.55
N GLN A 205 -10.70 -2.43 4.39
CA GLN A 205 -12.15 -2.23 4.34
C GLN A 205 -12.91 -3.48 4.79
N ALA A 206 -14.05 -3.25 5.46
CA ALA A 206 -14.99 -4.29 5.82
C ALA A 206 -16.21 -4.19 4.92
N ALA A 207 -16.45 -5.20 4.13
CA ALA A 207 -17.67 -5.27 3.33
C ALA A 207 -18.86 -5.73 4.21
N PRO A 208 -19.96 -4.98 4.28
CA PRO A 208 -21.13 -5.42 5.02
C PRO A 208 -21.60 -6.81 4.53
N ASN A 209 -21.88 -7.70 5.48
CA ASN A 209 -22.37 -9.07 5.21
C ASN A 209 -21.39 -10.00 4.46
N SER A 210 -20.13 -9.66 4.34
CA SER A 210 -19.11 -10.59 3.84
C SER A 210 -18.66 -11.53 4.96
N PRO A 211 -18.56 -12.83 4.74
CA PRO A 211 -18.04 -13.77 5.73
C PRO A 211 -16.51 -13.69 5.88
N VAL A 212 -15.81 -13.11 4.92
CA VAL A 212 -14.34 -12.97 4.87
C VAL A 212 -13.99 -11.58 4.34
N TYR A 213 -13.02 -10.95 4.98
CA TYR A 213 -12.46 -9.66 4.59
C TYR A 213 -11.04 -9.85 4.04
N LEU A 214 -10.58 -8.92 3.22
CA LEU A 214 -9.21 -8.92 2.73
C LEU A 214 -8.19 -8.92 3.89
N SER A 215 -8.49 -8.17 4.95
CA SER A 215 -7.65 -8.11 6.14
C SER A 215 -7.50 -9.43 6.91
N ASP A 216 -8.39 -10.41 6.70
CA ASP A 216 -8.30 -11.72 7.38
C ASP A 216 -7.12 -12.57 6.85
N PHE A 217 -6.60 -12.21 5.69
CA PHE A 217 -5.40 -12.84 5.10
C PHE A 217 -4.09 -12.24 5.60
N PHE A 218 -4.12 -11.12 6.36
CA PHE A 218 -2.91 -10.42 6.77
C PHE A 218 -2.36 -10.95 8.10
N ASP A 219 -1.06 -11.14 8.16
CA ASP A 219 -0.32 -11.45 9.38
C ASP A 219 0.21 -10.18 10.05
N LEU A 220 0.29 -9.09 9.28
CA LEU A 220 0.64 -7.75 9.72
C LEU A 220 -0.06 -6.72 8.82
N SER A 221 -0.56 -5.65 9.42
CA SER A 221 -1.21 -4.57 8.68
C SER A 221 -0.64 -3.20 9.06
N LEU A 222 -0.37 -2.39 8.03
CA LEU A 222 0.11 -1.02 8.14
C LEU A 222 -0.92 -0.05 7.55
N TYR A 223 -1.05 1.11 8.17
CA TYR A 223 -1.81 2.22 7.62
C TYR A 223 -0.89 3.45 7.51
N VAL A 224 -0.78 4.00 6.30
CA VAL A 224 -0.07 5.27 6.07
C VAL A 224 -1.08 6.39 6.20
N ASP A 225 -0.91 7.24 7.20
CA ASP A 225 -1.83 8.30 7.58
C ASP A 225 -1.23 9.69 7.40
N ALA A 226 -2.09 10.67 7.17
CA ALA A 226 -1.77 12.08 7.22
C ALA A 226 -3.06 12.90 7.45
N GLU A 227 -2.91 14.16 7.82
CA GLU A 227 -4.05 15.09 7.87
C GLU A 227 -4.67 15.24 6.47
N THR A 228 -6.00 15.27 6.41
CA THR A 228 -6.77 15.33 5.15
C THR A 228 -6.35 16.48 4.25
N LEU A 229 -6.03 17.65 4.82
CA LEU A 229 -5.55 18.82 4.05
C LEU A 229 -4.19 18.58 3.41
N LEU A 230 -3.31 17.80 4.06
CA LEU A 230 -2.02 17.43 3.47
C LEU A 230 -2.22 16.45 2.32
N ILE A 231 -3.12 15.47 2.49
CA ILE A 231 -3.44 14.50 1.45
C ILE A 231 -4.02 15.21 0.21
N GLU A 232 -4.92 16.19 0.40
CA GLU A 232 -5.43 17.03 -0.69
C GLU A 232 -4.30 17.75 -1.42
N HIS A 233 -3.40 18.39 -0.66
CA HIS A 233 -2.26 19.10 -1.25
C HIS A 233 -1.39 18.15 -2.08
N TRP A 234 -1.01 17.00 -1.53
CA TRP A 234 -0.20 16.00 -2.24
C TRP A 234 -0.92 15.37 -3.43
N TYR A 235 -2.24 15.25 -3.38
CA TYR A 235 -3.04 14.80 -4.52
C TYR A 235 -2.96 15.79 -5.69
N ILE A 236 -3.08 17.09 -5.40
CA ILE A 236 -2.95 18.13 -6.41
C ILE A 236 -1.53 18.20 -6.97
N ASP A 237 -0.51 18.17 -6.11
CA ASP A 237 0.90 18.17 -6.56
C ASP A 237 1.20 16.96 -7.46
N ARG A 238 0.68 15.79 -7.11
CA ARG A 238 0.81 14.57 -7.94
C ARG A 238 0.10 14.75 -9.28
N PHE A 239 -1.09 15.34 -9.30
CA PHE A 239 -1.81 15.62 -10.54
C PHE A 239 -1.01 16.57 -11.44
N GLU A 240 -0.44 17.64 -10.89
CA GLU A 240 0.39 18.59 -11.64
C GLU A 240 1.65 17.92 -12.22
N ALA A 241 2.31 17.05 -11.44
CA ALA A 241 3.47 16.31 -11.90
C ALA A 241 3.12 15.35 -13.05
N LEU A 242 2.00 14.61 -12.95
CA LEU A 242 1.50 13.71 -13.99
C LEU A 242 1.06 14.47 -15.25
N LEU A 243 0.44 15.65 -15.08
CA LEU A 243 0.08 16.53 -16.18
C LEU A 243 1.33 17.02 -16.93
N GLN A 244 2.38 17.41 -16.20
CA GLN A 244 3.63 17.83 -16.81
C GLN A 244 4.29 16.69 -17.58
N GLN A 245 4.34 15.49 -17.02
CA GLN A 245 4.86 14.30 -17.70
C GLN A 245 4.08 14.00 -18.97
N ALA A 246 2.74 13.95 -18.92
CA ALA A 246 1.89 13.71 -20.09
C ALA A 246 2.09 14.75 -21.19
N LYS A 247 2.40 16.00 -20.80
CA LYS A 247 2.74 17.07 -21.76
C LYS A 247 4.09 16.83 -22.43
N GLU A 248 5.08 16.32 -21.71
CA GLU A 248 6.42 16.02 -22.24
C GLU A 248 6.39 14.78 -23.15
N GLU A 249 5.67 13.73 -22.75
CA GLU A 249 5.51 12.48 -23.52
C GLU A 249 4.66 12.68 -24.77
N ALA A 250 3.70 13.57 -24.74
CA ALA A 250 2.75 13.86 -25.83
C ALA A 250 2.04 12.61 -26.39
N ASP A 251 1.78 11.61 -25.54
CA ASP A 251 1.10 10.38 -25.90
C ASP A 251 -0.43 10.54 -25.72
N PRO A 252 -1.22 10.48 -26.84
CA PRO A 252 -2.67 10.62 -26.77
C PRO A 252 -3.37 9.50 -26.01
N THR A 253 -2.70 8.36 -25.76
CA THR A 253 -3.27 7.24 -24.99
C THR A 253 -3.13 7.43 -23.48
N ASN A 254 -2.29 8.38 -23.05
CA ASN A 254 -2.12 8.71 -21.65
C ASN A 254 -3.39 9.36 -21.08
N PHE A 255 -3.86 8.89 -19.93
CA PHE A 255 -5.08 9.39 -19.26
C PHE A 255 -5.05 10.91 -19.00
N PHE A 256 -3.86 11.46 -18.75
CA PHE A 256 -3.69 12.89 -18.46
C PHE A 256 -3.55 13.73 -19.74
N PHE A 257 -3.36 13.13 -20.92
CA PHE A 257 -3.16 13.87 -22.17
C PHE A 257 -4.27 14.88 -22.50
N PRO A 258 -5.58 14.56 -22.37
CA PRO A 258 -6.64 15.53 -22.62
C PRO A 258 -6.52 16.81 -21.76
N TYR A 259 -6.03 16.68 -20.54
CA TYR A 259 -5.81 17.82 -19.63
C TYR A 259 -4.65 18.72 -20.06
N THR A 260 -3.73 18.22 -20.91
CA THR A 260 -2.66 19.04 -21.48
C THR A 260 -3.15 20.03 -22.54
N GLN A 261 -4.37 19.82 -23.07
CA GLN A 261 -4.98 20.63 -24.13
C GLN A 261 -5.80 21.81 -23.61
N ILE A 262 -5.92 21.95 -22.29
CA ILE A 262 -6.63 23.04 -21.62
C ILE A 262 -5.67 23.84 -20.72
N PRO A 263 -6.06 25.08 -20.29
CA PRO A 263 -5.22 25.81 -19.33
C PRO A 263 -4.96 25.03 -18.05
N VAL A 264 -3.72 25.04 -17.56
CA VAL A 264 -3.32 24.31 -16.34
C VAL A 264 -4.23 24.63 -15.15
N ALA A 265 -4.61 25.91 -14.98
CA ALA A 265 -5.52 26.32 -13.90
C ALA A 265 -6.90 25.63 -14.00
N GLU A 266 -7.39 25.39 -15.21
CA GLU A 266 -8.65 24.69 -15.45
C GLU A 266 -8.52 23.18 -15.18
N ALA A 267 -7.40 22.56 -15.60
CA ALA A 267 -7.09 21.19 -15.31
C ALA A 267 -6.98 20.94 -13.79
N VAL A 268 -6.25 21.79 -13.06
CA VAL A 268 -6.12 21.73 -11.60
C VAL A 268 -7.46 21.94 -10.89
N ALA A 269 -8.29 22.87 -11.38
CA ALA A 269 -9.65 23.05 -10.86
C ALA A 269 -10.52 21.80 -11.09
N GLY A 270 -10.31 21.08 -12.20
CA GLY A 270 -10.90 19.76 -12.46
C GLY A 270 -10.47 18.71 -11.45
N ALA A 271 -9.16 18.59 -11.22
CA ALA A 271 -8.60 17.68 -10.24
C ALA A 271 -9.12 17.95 -8.82
N ARG A 272 -9.25 19.23 -8.44
CA ARG A 272 -9.81 19.61 -7.13
C ARG A 272 -11.29 19.20 -7.00
N ARG A 273 -12.08 19.35 -8.07
CA ARG A 273 -13.46 18.81 -8.06
C ARG A 273 -13.50 17.30 -7.87
N VAL A 274 -12.61 16.55 -8.54
CA VAL A 274 -12.50 15.09 -8.33
C VAL A 274 -12.10 14.77 -6.89
N TRP A 275 -11.19 15.56 -6.30
CA TRP A 275 -10.88 15.42 -4.89
C TRP A 275 -12.13 15.58 -4.02
N GLU A 276 -12.86 16.68 -4.18
CA GLU A 276 -14.03 17.03 -3.37
C GLU A 276 -15.20 16.04 -3.54
N THR A 277 -15.39 15.50 -4.75
CA THR A 277 -16.58 14.68 -5.07
C THR A 277 -16.33 13.20 -5.06
N VAL A 278 -15.09 12.76 -5.15
CA VAL A 278 -14.70 11.34 -5.25
C VAL A 278 -13.74 10.95 -4.13
N ASN A 279 -12.53 11.54 -4.11
CA ASN A 279 -11.47 11.08 -3.21
C ASN A 279 -11.74 11.40 -1.74
N LEU A 280 -12.22 12.60 -1.43
CA LEU A 280 -12.54 12.99 -0.06
C LEU A 280 -13.71 12.19 0.53
N PRO A 281 -14.86 11.98 -0.15
CA PRO A 281 -15.89 11.06 0.33
C PRO A 281 -15.40 9.63 0.50
N ASN A 282 -14.60 9.10 -0.43
CA ASN A 282 -14.03 7.76 -0.28
C ASN A 282 -13.08 7.68 0.93
N LEU A 283 -12.25 8.71 1.13
CA LEU A 283 -11.38 8.79 2.30
C LEU A 283 -12.20 8.80 3.60
N THR A 284 -13.19 9.68 3.72
CA THR A 284 -13.93 9.90 4.97
C THR A 284 -14.87 8.76 5.31
N ASP A 285 -15.51 8.15 4.32
CA ASP A 285 -16.57 7.17 4.54
C ASP A 285 -16.05 5.71 4.54
N TYR A 286 -14.96 5.42 3.81
CA TYR A 286 -14.51 4.05 3.58
C TYR A 286 -13.06 3.77 3.99
N ILE A 287 -12.13 4.74 3.89
CA ILE A 287 -10.71 4.50 4.13
C ILE A 287 -10.33 4.88 5.57
N LEU A 288 -10.58 6.12 5.97
CA LEU A 288 -10.21 6.64 7.29
C LEU A 288 -10.84 5.85 8.46
N PRO A 289 -12.11 5.39 8.39
CA PRO A 289 -12.69 4.57 9.45
C PRO A 289 -11.97 3.22 9.67
N THR A 290 -11.15 2.78 8.71
CA THR A 290 -10.40 1.51 8.82
C THR A 290 -9.02 1.69 9.46
N ARG A 291 -8.57 2.91 9.66
CA ARG A 291 -7.24 3.24 10.20
C ARG A 291 -6.93 2.46 11.49
N GLU A 292 -7.86 2.46 12.43
CA GLU A 292 -7.71 1.81 13.73
C GLU A 292 -7.82 0.28 13.68
N ARG A 293 -7.92 -0.31 12.48
CA ARG A 293 -7.82 -1.76 12.26
C ARG A 293 -6.39 -2.20 11.98
N ALA A 294 -5.50 -1.27 11.63
CA ALA A 294 -4.10 -1.58 11.35
C ALA A 294 -3.31 -1.94 12.61
N ASP A 295 -2.30 -2.80 12.49
CA ASP A 295 -1.36 -3.11 13.58
C ASP A 295 -0.37 -1.98 13.81
N LEU A 296 0.04 -1.29 12.72
CA LEU A 296 0.87 -0.09 12.77
C LEU A 296 0.23 1.04 11.96
N ILE A 297 0.37 2.26 12.49
CA ILE A 297 -0.03 3.48 11.78
C ILE A 297 1.20 4.39 11.68
N LEU A 298 1.53 4.80 10.46
CA LEU A 298 2.65 5.70 10.16
C LEU A 298 2.09 7.08 9.84
N HIS A 299 2.24 8.03 10.76
CA HIS A 299 1.73 9.40 10.58
C HIS A 299 2.74 10.27 9.85
N LYS A 300 2.35 10.72 8.65
CA LYS A 300 3.13 11.64 7.82
C LYS A 300 2.74 13.09 8.09
N THR A 301 3.74 13.96 8.01
CA THR A 301 3.59 15.42 8.16
C THR A 301 3.85 16.16 6.86
N MET A 302 3.74 17.48 6.90
CA MET A 302 4.17 18.37 5.81
C MET A 302 5.60 18.03 5.39
N GLY A 303 5.83 17.81 4.08
CA GLY A 303 7.12 17.35 3.55
C GLY A 303 7.28 15.84 3.53
N HIS A 304 6.19 15.09 3.72
CA HIS A 304 6.10 13.63 3.63
C HIS A 304 6.87 12.81 4.69
N GLY A 305 7.60 13.45 5.60
CA GLY A 305 8.30 12.76 6.69
C GLY A 305 7.35 12.10 7.67
N ILE A 306 7.72 10.94 8.21
CA ILE A 306 6.98 10.25 9.28
C ILE A 306 7.54 10.75 10.61
N ASN A 307 6.68 11.27 11.48
CA ASN A 307 7.05 11.82 12.77
C ASN A 307 6.50 11.04 13.97
N GLU A 308 5.48 10.25 13.75
CA GLU A 308 4.82 9.49 14.81
C GLU A 308 4.42 8.11 14.30
N ILE A 309 4.64 7.09 15.11
CA ILE A 309 4.32 5.69 14.82
C ILE A 309 3.43 5.15 15.95
N TRP A 310 2.26 4.63 15.58
CA TRP A 310 1.38 3.96 16.53
C TRP A 310 1.49 2.45 16.34
N LEU A 311 1.80 1.75 17.42
CA LEU A 311 1.88 0.29 17.44
C LEU A 311 0.75 -0.26 18.29
N ARG A 312 -0.04 -1.16 17.72
CA ARG A 312 -1.13 -1.83 18.43
C ARG A 312 -0.60 -2.68 19.57
N LYS A 313 -1.19 -2.58 20.76
CA LYS A 313 -0.78 -3.31 21.97
C LYS A 313 -1.32 -4.74 21.99
N PHE A 314 -2.54 -4.93 21.47
CA PHE A 314 -3.28 -6.20 21.48
C PHE A 314 -4.34 -6.26 20.38
#